data_300b141059e5d5e02806ee47eb786b27
#
_entry.id   300b141059e5d5e02806ee47eb786b27
#
_cell.length_a   1.000
_cell.length_b   1.000
_cell.length_c   1.000
_cell.angle_alpha   90.00
_cell.angle_beta   90.00
_cell.angle_gamma   90.00
#
_symmetry.space_group_name_H-M   'P 1'
#
loop_
_entity.id
_entity.type
_entity.pdbx_description
1 polymer ?
#
loop_
_entity_poly.entity_id
_entity_poly.type
_entity_poly.pdbx_seq_one_letter_code
_entity_poly.pdbx_strand_id
1 'polypeptide(L)'
;KVDALDLFADGSYELFGRQHNLMFGGSYSKQNNRYFSSWANIFPDEIGSFYNFNGNFPQTDWSPQSLAQDDTTHMKSLYAATRVTLADPLHLILGARYTNWRVDTLTYSMEKNHTTPYAGLVFDINDNWSTYASYTSIFQPQNDRDSSGKYLAPITGNNYELGLKSDWMNSRLTTTLAIFRIEQDNVAQSTGTPIPGSNGETAYKAVDGTVSKGVEFELNGAITDNWQLTFGATR
;
A
#
# COMPACT_ATOMS: atom_id res chain seq x y z
N LYS A 1 -2.68 18.05 6.14
CA LYS A 1 -1.46 18.14 6.95
C LYS A 1 -1.10 16.73 7.42
N VAL A 2 0.19 16.39 7.39
CA VAL A 2 0.70 15.11 7.93
C VAL A 2 1.81 15.41 8.91
N ASP A 3 1.73 14.82 10.09
CA ASP A 3 2.78 14.79 11.09
C ASP A 3 3.19 13.32 11.27
N ALA A 4 4.47 12.98 11.18
CA ALA A 4 4.96 11.61 11.31
C ALA A 4 6.27 11.54 12.10
N LEU A 5 6.41 10.45 12.86
CA LEU A 5 7.62 10.09 13.59
C LEU A 5 7.87 8.60 13.38
N ASP A 6 9.10 8.25 13.08
CA ASP A 6 9.58 6.87 13.03
C ASP A 6 10.88 6.77 13.82
N LEU A 7 10.96 5.79 14.71
CA LEU A 7 12.15 5.49 15.51
C LEU A 7 12.46 4.01 15.37
N PHE A 8 13.69 3.70 14.99
CA PHE A 8 14.15 2.32 14.91
C PHE A 8 15.58 2.16 15.40
N ALA A 9 15.91 0.95 15.74
CA ALA A 9 17.26 0.50 16.02
C ALA A 9 17.54 -0.76 15.20
N ASP A 10 18.75 -0.84 14.66
CA ASP A 10 19.25 -2.00 13.95
C ASP A 10 20.66 -2.36 14.44
N GLY A 11 20.99 -3.63 14.32
CA GLY A 11 22.29 -4.12 14.74
C GLY A 11 22.48 -5.58 14.40
N SER A 12 23.71 -6.04 14.60
CA SER A 12 24.07 -7.46 14.43
C SER A 12 24.15 -8.17 15.79
N TYR A 13 23.89 -9.46 15.76
CA TYR A 13 24.07 -10.35 16.92
C TYR A 13 24.66 -11.68 16.45
N GLU A 14 25.34 -12.36 17.36
CA GLU A 14 25.90 -13.70 17.11
C GLU A 14 25.03 -14.78 17.75
N LEU A 15 24.71 -15.81 16.98
CA LEU A 15 24.02 -16.99 17.46
C LEU A 15 24.49 -18.20 16.67
N PHE A 16 24.78 -19.32 17.36
CA PHE A 16 25.32 -20.55 16.77
C PHE A 16 26.59 -20.36 15.91
N GLY A 17 27.46 -19.42 16.33
CA GLY A 17 28.71 -19.11 15.63
C GLY A 17 28.54 -18.38 14.30
N ARG A 18 27.37 -17.79 14.04
CA ARG A 18 27.06 -17.00 12.85
C ARG A 18 26.55 -15.62 13.22
N GLN A 19 26.83 -14.66 12.36
CA GLN A 19 26.33 -13.30 12.50
C GLN A 19 24.95 -13.16 11.85
N HIS A 20 24.04 -12.54 12.58
CA HIS A 20 22.65 -12.24 12.18
C HIS A 20 22.39 -10.76 12.32
N ASN A 21 21.31 -10.27 11.71
CA ASN A 21 20.87 -8.89 11.84
C ASN A 21 19.48 -8.82 12.47
N LEU A 22 19.25 -7.84 13.30
CA LEU A 22 17.97 -7.53 13.92
C LEU A 22 17.65 -6.05 13.71
N MET A 23 16.42 -5.75 13.38
CA MET A 23 15.85 -4.40 13.35
C MET A 23 14.54 -4.43 14.13
N PHE A 24 14.28 -3.40 14.91
CA PHE A 24 12.98 -3.15 15.52
C PHE A 24 12.70 -1.68 15.63
N GLY A 25 11.44 -1.30 15.64
CA GLY A 25 11.07 0.10 15.71
C GLY A 25 9.60 0.32 15.93
N GLY A 26 9.24 1.59 15.99
CA GLY A 26 7.88 2.05 16.12
C GLY A 26 7.64 3.34 15.36
N SER A 27 6.46 3.46 14.76
CA SER A 27 6.06 4.66 14.04
C SER A 27 4.72 5.19 14.52
N TYR A 28 4.58 6.50 14.43
CA TYR A 28 3.35 7.23 14.64
C TYR A 28 3.13 8.20 13.50
N SER A 29 1.91 8.24 12.96
CA SER A 29 1.52 9.30 12.06
C SER A 29 0.12 9.81 12.37
N LYS A 30 -0.07 11.11 12.15
CA LYS A 30 -1.35 11.80 12.19
C LYS A 30 -1.54 12.54 10.88
N GLN A 31 -2.59 12.20 10.16
CA GLN A 31 -2.99 12.88 8.94
C GLN A 31 -4.33 13.59 9.17
N ASN A 32 -4.37 14.88 8.91
CA ASN A 32 -5.60 15.65 8.87
C ASN A 32 -5.90 16.06 7.43
N ASN A 33 -7.06 15.67 6.94
CA ASN A 33 -7.56 15.98 5.61
C ASN A 33 -8.85 16.79 5.75
N ARG A 34 -8.76 18.10 5.47
CA ARG A 34 -9.89 19.01 5.51
C ARG A 34 -10.18 19.53 4.10
N TYR A 35 -11.40 19.34 3.67
CA TYR A 35 -11.84 19.73 2.34
C TYR A 35 -13.13 20.57 2.42
N PHE A 36 -13.13 21.68 1.70
CA PHE A 36 -14.28 22.54 1.51
C PHE A 36 -14.77 22.41 0.07
N SER A 37 -16.07 22.37 -0.12
CA SER A 37 -16.69 22.35 -1.43
C SER A 37 -17.65 23.52 -1.61
N SER A 38 -17.78 23.96 -2.84
CA SER A 38 -18.85 24.84 -3.31
C SER A 38 -19.47 24.24 -4.56
N TRP A 39 -20.74 24.49 -4.77
CA TRP A 39 -21.50 23.96 -5.90
C TRP A 39 -21.96 25.09 -6.78
N ALA A 40 -22.06 24.84 -8.07
CA ALA A 40 -22.69 25.76 -9.00
C ALA A 40 -24.20 25.86 -8.70
N ASN A 41 -24.70 27.05 -8.41
CA ASN A 41 -26.11 27.29 -8.17
C ASN A 41 -26.92 27.34 -9.47
N ILE A 42 -26.26 27.72 -10.57
CA ILE A 42 -26.88 27.84 -11.89
C ILE A 42 -25.99 27.14 -12.90
N PHE A 43 -26.57 26.20 -13.61
CA PHE A 43 -25.94 25.58 -14.80
C PHE A 43 -26.63 26.21 -16.02
N PRO A 44 -25.89 26.69 -17.02
CA PRO A 44 -26.49 27.11 -18.27
C PRO A 44 -27.25 25.94 -18.91
N ASP A 45 -28.48 26.16 -19.32
CA ASP A 45 -29.35 25.14 -19.91
C ASP A 45 -28.76 24.58 -21.22
N GLU A 46 -28.00 25.41 -21.95
CA GLU A 46 -27.36 25.00 -23.19
C GLU A 46 -25.99 25.64 -23.39
N ILE A 47 -24.99 24.85 -23.65
CA ILE A 47 -23.65 25.31 -24.10
C ILE A 47 -23.62 25.46 -25.63
N GLY A 48 -24.66 24.97 -26.30
CA GLY A 48 -24.69 24.86 -27.76
C GLY A 48 -23.80 23.72 -28.31
N SER A 49 -23.56 23.75 -29.61
CA SER A 49 -22.68 22.75 -30.25
C SER A 49 -21.22 22.97 -29.88
N PHE A 50 -20.56 21.92 -29.43
CA PHE A 50 -19.13 21.94 -29.15
C PHE A 50 -18.28 22.44 -30.36
N TYR A 51 -18.71 22.12 -31.59
CA TYR A 51 -18.01 22.56 -32.81
C TYR A 51 -18.10 24.06 -33.08
N ASN A 52 -19.08 24.74 -32.51
CA ASN A 52 -19.27 26.18 -32.67
C ASN A 52 -19.03 26.96 -31.36
N PHE A 53 -18.41 26.30 -30.35
CA PHE A 53 -18.13 26.93 -29.06
C PHE A 53 -17.05 28.01 -29.22
N ASN A 54 -17.44 29.26 -28.89
CA ASN A 54 -16.58 30.43 -29.06
C ASN A 54 -15.66 30.73 -27.85
N GLY A 55 -15.59 29.83 -26.87
CA GLY A 55 -14.80 30.01 -25.66
C GLY A 55 -15.51 30.81 -24.55
N ASN A 56 -16.70 31.38 -24.84
CA ASN A 56 -17.47 32.11 -23.85
C ASN A 56 -18.39 31.18 -23.09
N PHE A 57 -18.22 31.16 -21.78
CA PHE A 57 -19.09 30.45 -20.84
C PHE A 57 -19.57 31.46 -19.77
N PRO A 58 -20.87 31.53 -19.46
CA PRO A 58 -21.35 32.37 -18.40
C PRO A 58 -20.67 32.06 -17.08
N GLN A 59 -20.21 33.05 -16.35
CA GLN A 59 -19.65 32.83 -15.04
C GLN A 59 -20.72 32.24 -14.13
N THR A 60 -20.41 31.08 -13.55
CA THR A 60 -21.33 30.38 -12.64
C THR A 60 -21.40 31.10 -11.30
N ASP A 61 -22.60 31.20 -10.77
CA ASP A 61 -22.80 31.60 -9.38
C ASP A 61 -22.52 30.40 -8.46
N TRP A 62 -21.54 30.56 -7.59
CA TRP A 62 -21.09 29.50 -6.69
C TRP A 62 -21.73 29.65 -5.31
N SER A 63 -22.18 28.54 -4.73
CA SER A 63 -22.59 28.52 -3.32
C SER A 63 -21.43 28.91 -2.40
N PRO A 64 -21.71 29.46 -1.22
CA PRO A 64 -20.68 29.61 -0.20
C PRO A 64 -19.96 28.28 0.06
N GLN A 65 -18.65 28.34 0.33
CA GLN A 65 -17.90 27.16 0.70
C GLN A 65 -18.43 26.51 1.98
N SER A 66 -18.70 25.23 1.94
CA SER A 66 -19.10 24.42 3.09
C SER A 66 -18.06 23.35 3.39
N LEU A 67 -17.90 23.02 4.65
CA LEU A 67 -17.00 21.93 5.08
C LEU A 67 -17.60 20.61 4.60
N ALA A 68 -16.94 19.96 3.63
CA ALA A 68 -17.39 18.68 3.05
C ALA A 68 -16.71 17.48 3.72
N GLN A 69 -15.49 17.66 4.21
CA GLN A 69 -14.72 16.60 4.83
C GLN A 69 -13.77 17.18 5.89
N ASP A 70 -13.70 16.56 7.05
CA ASP A 70 -12.71 16.82 8.10
C ASP A 70 -12.34 15.50 8.76
N ASP A 71 -11.37 14.81 8.16
CA ASP A 71 -10.95 13.50 8.60
C ASP A 71 -9.60 13.60 9.30
N THR A 72 -9.49 12.95 10.45
CA THR A 72 -8.23 12.77 11.14
C THR A 72 -7.92 11.29 11.23
N THR A 73 -6.83 10.86 10.58
CA THR A 73 -6.33 9.49 10.64
C THR A 73 -5.10 9.42 11.54
N HIS A 74 -5.11 8.49 12.47
CA HIS A 74 -3.98 8.14 13.33
C HIS A 74 -3.51 6.73 12.98
N MET A 75 -2.21 6.56 12.83
CA MET A 75 -1.60 5.25 12.67
C MET A 75 -0.43 5.11 13.64
N LYS A 76 -0.45 4.03 14.42
CA LYS A 76 0.62 3.63 15.34
C LYS A 76 1.07 2.25 14.94
N SER A 77 2.38 2.03 14.87
CA SER A 77 2.89 0.72 14.53
C SER A 77 4.11 0.36 15.37
N LEU A 78 4.24 -0.93 15.65
CA LEU A 78 5.46 -1.55 16.15
C LEU A 78 5.89 -2.60 15.13
N TYR A 79 7.18 -2.70 14.86
CA TYR A 79 7.69 -3.67 13.90
C TYR A 79 9.03 -4.23 14.34
N ALA A 80 9.27 -5.47 13.94
CA ALA A 80 10.56 -6.11 14.11
C ALA A 80 10.85 -7.02 12.91
N ALA A 81 12.13 -7.14 12.59
CA ALA A 81 12.63 -8.02 11.55
C ALA A 81 13.99 -8.58 11.90
N THR A 82 14.27 -9.82 11.49
CA THR A 82 15.58 -10.41 11.61
C THR A 82 15.98 -11.07 10.30
N ARG A 83 17.28 -10.95 9.96
CA ARG A 83 17.93 -11.76 8.93
C ARG A 83 18.83 -12.75 9.61
N VAL A 84 18.46 -14.03 9.51
CA VAL A 84 19.19 -15.16 10.10
C VAL A 84 20.03 -15.81 9.04
N THR A 85 21.34 -15.89 9.24
CA THR A 85 22.27 -16.65 8.39
C THR A 85 22.20 -18.12 8.78
N LEU A 86 21.50 -18.94 7.99
CA LEU A 86 21.37 -20.38 8.22
C LEU A 86 22.61 -21.15 7.78
N ALA A 87 23.16 -20.74 6.65
CA ALA A 87 24.43 -21.20 6.07
C ALA A 87 25.06 -20.04 5.32
N ASP A 88 26.32 -20.13 4.90
CA ASP A 88 26.98 -19.01 4.20
C ASP A 88 26.21 -18.54 2.95
N PRO A 89 25.65 -19.44 2.09
CA PRO A 89 24.83 -19.01 0.97
C PRO A 89 23.35 -18.84 1.31
N LEU A 90 22.87 -19.13 2.55
CA LEU A 90 21.44 -19.23 2.85
C LEU A 90 21.01 -18.32 4.01
N HIS A 91 20.11 -17.41 3.71
CA HIS A 91 19.59 -16.43 4.65
C HIS A 91 18.07 -16.49 4.74
N LEU A 92 17.55 -16.54 5.96
CA LEU A 92 16.14 -16.47 6.27
C LEU A 92 15.83 -15.06 6.82
N ILE A 93 14.82 -14.42 6.25
CA ILE A 93 14.33 -13.13 6.72
C ILE A 93 12.94 -13.35 7.30
N LEU A 94 12.72 -12.91 8.52
CA LEU A 94 11.42 -12.97 9.20
C LEU A 94 11.11 -11.62 9.80
N GLY A 95 9.86 -11.20 9.73
CA GLY A 95 9.42 -9.98 10.36
C GLY A 95 7.91 -9.87 10.46
N ALA A 96 7.49 -8.92 11.27
CA ALA A 96 6.09 -8.56 11.42
C ALA A 96 5.95 -7.09 11.79
N ARG A 97 4.83 -6.50 11.39
CA ARG A 97 4.39 -5.17 11.79
C ARG A 97 3.00 -5.26 12.40
N TYR A 98 2.86 -4.82 13.64
CA TYR A 98 1.56 -4.59 14.26
C TYR A 98 1.16 -3.13 14.01
N THR A 99 -0.03 -2.92 13.49
CA THR A 99 -0.57 -1.59 13.20
C THR A 99 -1.91 -1.39 13.91
N ASN A 100 -2.02 -0.29 14.66
CA ASN A 100 -3.28 0.27 15.13
C ASN A 100 -3.61 1.46 14.21
N TRP A 101 -4.71 1.38 13.52
CA TRP A 101 -5.21 2.41 12.62
C TRP A 101 -6.56 2.92 13.12
N ARG A 102 -6.69 4.24 13.22
CA ARG A 102 -7.92 4.91 13.63
C ARG A 102 -8.21 6.10 12.73
N VAL A 103 -9.47 6.24 12.31
CA VAL A 103 -9.97 7.41 11.62
C VAL A 103 -11.16 7.99 12.38
N ASP A 104 -11.16 9.31 12.52
CA ASP A 104 -12.28 10.11 13.01
C ASP A 104 -12.70 11.05 11.88
N THR A 105 -13.97 10.98 11.45
CA THR A 105 -14.56 11.77 10.37
C THR A 105 -15.74 12.59 10.90
N LEU A 106 -16.38 13.38 10.06
CA LEU A 106 -17.58 14.13 10.45
C LEU A 106 -18.76 13.21 10.83
N THR A 107 -18.80 11.98 10.34
CA THR A 107 -19.98 11.10 10.43
C THR A 107 -19.71 9.79 11.18
N TYR A 108 -18.47 9.36 11.28
CA TYR A 108 -18.10 8.12 11.96
C TYR A 108 -16.70 8.16 12.53
N SER A 109 -16.44 7.23 13.45
CA SER A 109 -15.10 6.89 13.95
C SER A 109 -14.90 5.39 13.85
N MET A 110 -13.72 4.97 13.41
CA MET A 110 -13.40 3.55 13.23
C MET A 110 -11.97 3.29 13.67
N GLU A 111 -11.77 2.15 14.34
CA GLU A 111 -10.45 1.68 14.75
C GLU A 111 -10.27 0.23 14.31
N LYS A 112 -9.11 -0.09 13.76
CA LYS A 112 -8.72 -1.42 13.31
C LYS A 112 -7.29 -1.72 13.70
N ASN A 113 -7.07 -2.95 14.14
CA ASN A 113 -5.76 -3.49 14.46
C ASN A 113 -5.42 -4.63 13.51
N HIS A 114 -4.19 -4.70 13.06
CA HIS A 114 -3.74 -5.78 12.19
C HIS A 114 -2.25 -6.05 12.36
N THR A 115 -1.88 -7.32 12.19
CA THR A 115 -0.48 -7.75 12.12
C THR A 115 -0.18 -8.20 10.71
N THR A 116 0.80 -7.58 10.07
CA THR A 116 1.29 -7.94 8.73
C THR A 116 2.62 -8.69 8.85
N PRO A 117 2.62 -10.02 8.75
CA PRO A 117 3.85 -10.80 8.72
C PRO A 117 4.50 -10.73 7.33
N TYR A 118 5.81 -10.95 7.29
CA TYR A 118 6.54 -11.27 6.09
C TYR A 118 7.65 -12.29 6.37
N ALA A 119 7.99 -13.07 5.35
CA ALA A 119 9.07 -14.03 5.37
C ALA A 119 9.79 -14.01 4.02
N GLY A 120 11.09 -14.26 4.03
CA GLY A 120 11.91 -14.37 2.83
C GLY A 120 13.02 -15.38 3.02
N LEU A 121 13.33 -16.11 1.98
CA LEU A 121 14.48 -16.99 1.91
C LEU A 121 15.36 -16.51 0.75
N VAL A 122 16.63 -16.26 1.02
CA VAL A 122 17.60 -15.82 0.01
C VAL A 122 18.71 -16.88 -0.06
N PHE A 123 19.04 -17.29 -1.26
CA PHE A 123 20.13 -18.21 -1.54
C PHE A 123 21.12 -17.56 -2.50
N ASP A 124 22.34 -17.32 -2.04
CA ASP A 124 23.45 -16.78 -2.83
C ASP A 124 24.07 -17.92 -3.65
N ILE A 125 23.84 -17.89 -4.97
CA ILE A 125 24.34 -18.90 -5.92
C ILE A 125 25.86 -18.74 -6.07
N ASN A 126 26.31 -17.49 -6.13
CA ASN A 126 27.71 -17.07 -6.13
C ASN A 126 27.79 -15.57 -5.79
N ASP A 127 28.95 -14.96 -5.88
CA ASP A 127 29.19 -13.55 -5.53
C ASP A 127 28.36 -12.55 -6.33
N ASN A 128 27.85 -12.96 -7.50
CA ASN A 128 27.11 -12.07 -8.41
C ASN A 128 25.62 -12.44 -8.58
N TRP A 129 25.21 -13.64 -8.15
CA TRP A 129 23.87 -14.14 -8.38
C TRP A 129 23.24 -14.64 -7.09
N SER A 130 22.03 -14.20 -6.83
CA SER A 130 21.20 -14.72 -5.75
C SER A 130 19.77 -14.98 -6.23
N THR A 131 19.12 -15.97 -5.63
CA THR A 131 17.69 -16.24 -5.82
C THR A 131 16.97 -16.07 -4.50
N TYR A 132 15.69 -15.71 -4.56
CA TYR A 132 14.88 -15.54 -3.36
C TYR A 132 13.46 -15.99 -3.57
N ALA A 133 12.82 -16.38 -2.47
CA ALA A 133 11.38 -16.54 -2.37
C ALA A 133 10.89 -15.67 -1.22
N SER A 134 9.77 -14.97 -1.40
CA SER A 134 9.20 -14.12 -0.37
C SER A 134 7.69 -14.26 -0.23
N TYR A 135 7.23 -14.02 0.97
CA TYR A 135 5.84 -13.87 1.35
C TYR A 135 5.68 -12.55 2.10
N THR A 136 4.73 -11.73 1.69
CA THR A 136 4.35 -10.51 2.39
C THR A 136 2.83 -10.42 2.49
N SER A 137 2.35 -9.90 3.61
CA SER A 137 0.93 -9.59 3.82
C SER A 137 0.70 -8.08 3.71
N ILE A 138 -0.48 -7.69 3.26
CA ILE A 138 -0.92 -6.31 3.18
C ILE A 138 -2.20 -6.11 4.00
N PHE A 139 -2.42 -4.86 4.41
CA PHE A 139 -3.56 -4.45 5.22
C PHE A 139 -4.03 -3.07 4.74
N GLN A 140 -5.34 -2.99 4.42
CA GLN A 140 -5.98 -1.74 4.02
C GLN A 140 -7.34 -1.63 4.72
N PRO A 141 -7.55 -0.67 5.62
CA PRO A 141 -8.86 -0.39 6.21
C PRO A 141 -9.88 0.02 5.16
N GLN A 142 -11.15 -0.35 5.37
CA GLN A 142 -12.29 0.06 4.55
C GLN A 142 -13.45 0.49 5.43
N ASN A 143 -14.31 1.36 4.92
CA ASN A 143 -15.45 1.92 5.62
C ASN A 143 -16.81 1.45 5.09
N ASP A 144 -16.80 0.45 4.19
CA ASP A 144 -18.02 -0.17 3.69
C ASP A 144 -18.71 -0.98 4.78
N ARG A 145 -20.06 -0.99 4.75
CA ARG A 145 -20.92 -1.64 5.76
C ARG A 145 -21.71 -2.78 5.15
N ASP A 146 -21.94 -3.81 5.96
CA ASP A 146 -22.83 -4.90 5.61
C ASP A 146 -24.33 -4.52 5.79
N SER A 147 -25.23 -5.43 5.45
CA SER A 147 -26.68 -5.24 5.58
C SER A 147 -27.18 -5.02 7.03
N SER A 148 -26.35 -5.28 8.03
CA SER A 148 -26.63 -4.98 9.44
C SER A 148 -26.09 -3.62 9.87
N GLY A 149 -25.40 -2.87 8.97
CA GLY A 149 -24.74 -1.60 9.26
C GLY A 149 -23.38 -1.72 9.94
N LYS A 150 -22.82 -2.94 10.06
CA LYS A 150 -21.50 -3.18 10.64
C LYS A 150 -20.43 -2.98 9.57
N TYR A 151 -19.33 -2.31 9.94
CA TYR A 151 -18.17 -2.16 9.06
C TYR A 151 -17.54 -3.50 8.71
N LEU A 152 -17.23 -3.71 7.45
CA LEU A 152 -16.52 -4.88 6.97
C LEU A 152 -15.14 -5.01 7.61
N ALA A 153 -14.60 -6.23 7.58
CA ALA A 153 -13.21 -6.45 7.91
C ALA A 153 -12.31 -5.66 6.95
N PRO A 154 -11.09 -5.28 7.36
CA PRO A 154 -10.13 -4.68 6.43
C PRO A 154 -9.88 -5.57 5.22
N ILE A 155 -9.60 -4.94 4.09
CA ILE A 155 -9.03 -5.65 2.94
C ILE A 155 -7.65 -6.14 3.36
N THR A 156 -7.39 -7.42 3.17
CA THR A 156 -6.09 -8.05 3.38
C THR A 156 -5.59 -8.60 2.05
N GLY A 157 -4.32 -8.91 1.98
CA GLY A 157 -3.76 -9.52 0.79
C GLY A 157 -2.46 -10.24 1.11
N ASN A 158 -2.13 -11.18 0.23
CA ASN A 158 -0.91 -11.96 0.31
C ASN A 158 -0.16 -11.81 -1.01
N ASN A 159 1.13 -11.52 -0.91
CA ASN A 159 2.03 -11.51 -2.06
C ASN A 159 3.06 -12.63 -1.90
N TYR A 160 3.17 -13.44 -2.93
CA TYR A 160 4.18 -14.49 -3.09
C TYR A 160 5.06 -14.11 -4.28
N GLU A 161 6.36 -14.15 -4.08
CA GLU A 161 7.32 -13.78 -5.11
C GLU A 161 8.49 -14.75 -5.13
N LEU A 162 8.93 -15.10 -6.32
CA LEU A 162 10.17 -15.86 -6.56
C LEU A 162 11.00 -15.07 -7.57
N GLY A 163 12.24 -14.75 -7.21
CA GLY A 163 13.08 -13.91 -8.04
C GLY A 163 14.53 -14.35 -8.12
N LEU A 164 15.17 -13.84 -9.16
CA LEU A 164 16.61 -13.99 -9.41
C LEU A 164 17.19 -12.56 -9.49
N LYS A 165 18.23 -12.31 -8.71
CA LYS A 165 18.99 -11.06 -8.73
C LYS A 165 20.39 -11.29 -9.24
N SER A 166 20.93 -10.33 -9.94
CA SER A 166 22.33 -10.37 -10.34
C SER A 166 22.98 -8.99 -10.29
N ASP A 167 24.26 -9.00 -9.90
CA ASP A 167 25.13 -7.85 -9.84
C ASP A 167 26.19 -7.94 -10.95
N TRP A 168 26.36 -6.84 -11.67
CA TRP A 168 27.26 -6.71 -12.80
C TRP A 168 28.21 -5.53 -12.60
N MET A 169 29.36 -5.55 -13.25
CA MET A 169 30.31 -4.45 -13.25
C MET A 169 30.74 -4.00 -11.84
N ASN A 170 31.08 -4.96 -10.96
CA ASN A 170 31.40 -4.74 -9.55
C ASN A 170 30.26 -4.02 -8.80
N SER A 171 29.04 -4.57 -8.92
CA SER A 171 27.79 -4.07 -8.30
C SER A 171 27.36 -2.68 -8.75
N ARG A 172 27.88 -2.19 -9.89
CA ARG A 172 27.45 -0.92 -10.47
C ARG A 172 26.11 -1.02 -11.22
N LEU A 173 25.75 -2.21 -11.68
CA LEU A 173 24.52 -2.52 -12.37
C LEU A 173 23.87 -3.73 -11.75
N THR A 174 22.62 -3.61 -11.34
CA THR A 174 21.82 -4.71 -10.78
C THR A 174 20.68 -5.07 -11.70
N THR A 175 20.35 -6.35 -11.81
CA THR A 175 19.15 -6.82 -12.51
C THR A 175 18.33 -7.71 -11.58
N THR A 176 17.02 -7.63 -11.71
CA THR A 176 16.06 -8.48 -11.02
C THR A 176 15.08 -9.05 -12.04
N LEU A 177 14.84 -10.35 -11.98
CA LEU A 177 13.75 -11.01 -12.68
C LEU A 177 12.91 -11.73 -11.63
N ALA A 178 11.62 -11.41 -11.57
CA ALA A 178 10.71 -11.98 -10.59
C ALA A 178 9.41 -12.49 -11.23
N ILE A 179 8.84 -13.52 -10.64
CA ILE A 179 7.46 -13.92 -10.85
C ILE A 179 6.69 -13.67 -9.55
N PHE A 180 5.50 -13.13 -9.66
CA PHE A 180 4.69 -12.78 -8.50
C PHE A 180 3.25 -13.24 -8.61
N ARG A 181 2.61 -13.41 -7.45
CA ARG A 181 1.19 -13.64 -7.29
C ARG A 181 0.69 -12.86 -6.07
N ILE A 182 -0.22 -11.92 -6.32
CA ILE A 182 -0.87 -11.09 -5.31
C ILE A 182 -2.34 -11.49 -5.25
N GLU A 183 -2.82 -11.79 -4.06
CA GLU A 183 -4.21 -12.12 -3.78
C GLU A 183 -4.79 -11.07 -2.84
N GLN A 184 -6.04 -10.68 -3.06
CA GLN A 184 -6.79 -9.80 -2.16
C GLN A 184 -7.98 -10.54 -1.58
N ASP A 185 -8.26 -10.30 -0.29
CA ASP A 185 -9.38 -10.84 0.44
C ASP A 185 -10.19 -9.72 1.08
N ASN A 186 -11.46 -9.98 1.40
CA ASN A 186 -12.38 -9.05 2.05
C ASN A 186 -12.68 -7.78 1.24
N VAL A 187 -12.61 -7.83 -0.09
CA VAL A 187 -12.97 -6.69 -0.93
C VAL A 187 -14.47 -6.44 -0.86
N ALA A 188 -14.86 -5.17 -0.65
CA ALA A 188 -16.26 -4.80 -0.59
C ALA A 188 -16.93 -4.95 -1.96
N GLN A 189 -17.97 -5.77 -2.04
CA GLN A 189 -18.84 -5.92 -3.19
C GLN A 189 -20.25 -5.44 -2.84
N SER A 190 -20.78 -4.47 -3.61
CA SER A 190 -22.16 -4.00 -3.43
C SER A 190 -23.15 -5.16 -3.56
N THR A 191 -24.12 -5.19 -2.65
CA THR A 191 -25.24 -6.15 -2.70
C THR A 191 -26.39 -5.65 -3.59
N GLY A 192 -26.34 -4.38 -4.03
CA GLY A 192 -27.41 -3.72 -4.77
C GLY A 192 -28.63 -3.34 -3.89
N THR A 193 -28.57 -3.57 -2.59
CA THR A 193 -29.66 -3.27 -1.65
C THR A 193 -29.18 -2.23 -0.62
N PRO A 194 -30.09 -1.34 -0.13
CA PRO A 194 -29.75 -0.41 0.92
C PRO A 194 -29.66 -1.11 2.29
N ILE A 195 -28.88 -0.52 3.20
CA ILE A 195 -28.87 -0.92 4.61
C ILE A 195 -30.23 -0.56 5.23
N PRO A 196 -30.94 -1.50 5.87
CA PRO A 196 -32.21 -1.19 6.53
C PRO A 196 -32.10 -0.06 7.56
N GLY A 197 -32.97 0.93 7.45
CA GLY A 197 -32.98 2.09 8.36
C GLY A 197 -31.95 3.16 8.08
N SER A 198 -31.15 3.04 7.03
CA SER A 198 -30.25 4.10 6.53
C SER A 198 -30.98 5.02 5.55
N ASN A 199 -30.37 6.18 5.24
CA ASN A 199 -30.87 7.11 4.21
C ASN A 199 -30.47 6.66 2.78
N GLY A 200 -30.62 5.37 2.47
CA GLY A 200 -30.28 4.81 1.16
C GLY A 200 -28.81 4.40 1.02
N GLU A 201 -28.07 4.28 2.13
CA GLU A 201 -26.69 3.78 2.12
C GLU A 201 -26.67 2.34 1.60
N THR A 202 -25.83 2.06 0.59
CA THR A 202 -25.71 0.75 -0.01
C THR A 202 -25.05 -0.25 0.96
N ALA A 203 -25.61 -1.45 1.06
CA ALA A 203 -25.00 -2.56 1.78
C ALA A 203 -23.93 -3.26 0.91
N TYR A 204 -22.86 -3.70 1.55
CA TYR A 204 -21.76 -4.44 0.93
C TYR A 204 -21.58 -5.80 1.60
N LYS A 205 -20.94 -6.70 0.92
CA LYS A 205 -20.45 -7.98 1.47
C LYS A 205 -18.97 -8.13 1.16
N ALA A 206 -18.22 -8.74 2.07
CA ALA A 206 -16.84 -9.11 1.83
C ALA A 206 -16.79 -10.32 0.88
N VAL A 207 -15.95 -10.23 -0.15
CA VAL A 207 -15.67 -11.28 -1.11
C VAL A 207 -14.17 -11.41 -1.34
N ASP A 208 -13.74 -12.55 -1.88
CA ASP A 208 -12.41 -12.67 -2.42
C ASP A 208 -12.24 -11.68 -3.57
N GLY A 209 -11.12 -10.99 -3.55
CA GLY A 209 -10.85 -9.93 -4.51
C GLY A 209 -10.12 -10.43 -5.75
N THR A 210 -9.33 -9.54 -6.31
CA THR A 210 -8.57 -9.80 -7.52
C THR A 210 -7.30 -10.59 -7.22
N VAL A 211 -7.00 -11.55 -8.09
CA VAL A 211 -5.69 -12.20 -8.17
C VAL A 211 -4.90 -11.56 -9.30
N SER A 212 -3.78 -10.92 -8.96
CA SER A 212 -2.80 -10.39 -9.92
C SER A 212 -1.57 -11.30 -9.94
N LYS A 213 -1.14 -11.73 -11.12
CA LYS A 213 0.07 -12.54 -11.28
C LYS A 213 0.81 -12.12 -12.53
N GLY A 214 2.12 -12.18 -12.48
CA GLY A 214 2.93 -11.72 -13.60
C GLY A 214 4.40 -12.02 -13.46
N VAL A 215 5.13 -11.45 -14.40
CA VAL A 215 6.59 -11.45 -14.46
C VAL A 215 7.05 -9.99 -14.47
N GLU A 216 8.07 -9.70 -13.69
CA GLU A 216 8.69 -8.39 -13.60
C GLU A 216 10.19 -8.51 -13.90
N PHE A 217 10.69 -7.57 -14.70
CA PHE A 217 12.11 -7.39 -14.95
C PHE A 217 12.52 -5.96 -14.62
N GLU A 218 13.55 -5.83 -13.82
CA GLU A 218 14.15 -4.56 -13.46
C GLU A 218 15.64 -4.55 -13.77
N LEU A 219 16.13 -3.40 -14.19
CA LEU A 219 17.54 -3.12 -14.39
C LEU A 219 17.83 -1.72 -13.88
N ASN A 220 18.79 -1.60 -12.98
CA ASN A 220 19.15 -0.31 -12.37
C ASN A 220 20.65 -0.22 -12.11
N GLY A 221 21.25 0.91 -12.49
CA GLY A 221 22.65 1.19 -12.18
C GLY A 221 23.37 2.04 -13.19
N ALA A 222 24.69 2.09 -13.05
CA ALA A 222 25.59 2.88 -13.88
C ALA A 222 26.29 2.01 -14.93
N ILE A 223 26.03 2.27 -16.21
CA ILE A 223 26.72 1.62 -17.33
C ILE A 223 28.12 2.21 -17.50
N THR A 224 28.25 3.53 -17.33
CA THR A 224 29.52 4.25 -17.29
C THR A 224 29.52 5.22 -16.11
N ASP A 225 30.63 5.90 -15.85
CA ASP A 225 30.70 6.87 -14.75
C ASP A 225 29.73 8.04 -14.92
N ASN A 226 29.34 8.34 -16.16
CA ASN A 226 28.47 9.47 -16.49
C ASN A 226 27.08 9.03 -17.01
N TRP A 227 26.79 7.73 -17.06
CA TRP A 227 25.53 7.23 -17.60
C TRP A 227 24.88 6.21 -16.68
N GLN A 228 23.74 6.61 -16.13
CA GLN A 228 22.88 5.76 -15.31
C GLN A 228 21.67 5.31 -16.12
N LEU A 229 21.25 4.07 -15.94
CA LEU A 229 20.08 3.48 -16.57
C LEU A 229 19.16 2.87 -15.50
N THR A 230 17.87 3.20 -15.60
CA THR A 230 16.79 2.52 -14.87
C THR A 230 15.79 2.05 -15.90
N PHE A 231 15.48 0.76 -15.89
CA PHE A 231 14.48 0.16 -16.77
C PHE A 231 13.65 -0.82 -15.95
N GLY A 232 12.32 -0.79 -16.13
CA GLY A 232 11.38 -1.73 -15.52
C GLY A 232 10.31 -2.14 -16.54
N ALA A 233 9.96 -3.42 -16.53
CA ALA A 233 8.89 -3.99 -17.34
C ALA A 233 8.13 -5.05 -16.54
N THR A 234 6.79 -4.95 -16.54
CA THR A 234 5.91 -5.91 -15.87
C THR A 234 4.84 -6.40 -16.85
N ARG A 235 4.55 -7.69 -16.81
CA ARG A 235 3.48 -8.31 -17.59
C ARG A 235 2.68 -9.29 -16.74
#